data_68ab11b882fbb623eaa4264361e8d70e
#
_entry.id   68ab11b882fbb623eaa4264361e8d70e
#
_cell.length_a   1.000
_cell.length_b   1.000
_cell.length_c   1.000
_cell.angle_alpha   90.00
_cell.angle_beta   90.00
_cell.angle_gamma   90.00
#
_symmetry.space_group_name_H-M   'P 1'
#
loop_
_entity.id
_entity.type
_entity.pdbx_description
1 polymer ?
#
loop_
_entity_poly.entity_id
_entity_poly.type
_entity_poly.pdbx_seq_one_letter_code
_entity_poly.pdbx_strand_id
1 'polypeptide(L)'
;FDSFGTDVGARALGLILISTLMGVLIGFIDTARTSMWLEVVSGEMRGRQFLIMETKTIVGSARTAGVCLLSDRSISEHHLVINLVGAGANFNCTTQQPVLLNGVQASQGNLSNGDVLRIGNTEVRVGFKKAGPSNNLFQQPNQAAQGQSPQPRPTATQASQPDVWQQTPQTN
;
A
#
# COMPACT_ATOMS: atom_id res chain seq x y z
N PHE A 1 -14.10 63.44 7.83
CA PHE A 1 -14.98 62.28 7.61
C PHE A 1 -14.27 61.10 6.91
N ASP A 2 -13.05 61.28 6.38
CA ASP A 2 -12.36 60.27 5.54
C ASP A 2 -11.43 59.32 6.33
N SER A 3 -11.18 59.59 7.62
CA SER A 3 -10.28 58.70 8.44
C SER A 3 -10.92 57.39 8.86
N PHE A 4 -12.23 57.29 8.89
CA PHE A 4 -12.89 56.08 9.39
C PHE A 4 -12.87 54.91 8.35
N GLY A 5 -12.88 55.24 7.06
CA GLY A 5 -12.88 54.26 6.00
C GLY A 5 -11.54 53.57 5.78
N THR A 6 -10.43 54.30 5.99
CA THR A 6 -9.06 53.74 5.84
C THR A 6 -8.70 52.82 6.99
N ASP A 7 -9.22 53.08 8.18
CA ASP A 7 -8.94 52.24 9.36
C ASP A 7 -9.65 50.88 9.31
N VAL A 8 -10.90 50.87 8.80
CA VAL A 8 -11.65 49.63 8.58
C VAL A 8 -11.02 48.77 7.45
N GLY A 9 -10.59 49.43 6.37
CA GLY A 9 -9.92 48.77 5.24
C GLY A 9 -8.59 48.15 5.66
N ALA A 10 -7.78 48.86 6.43
CA ALA A 10 -6.50 48.35 6.92
C ALA A 10 -6.67 47.13 7.86
N ARG A 11 -7.66 47.18 8.74
CA ARG A 11 -8.00 46.04 9.61
C ARG A 11 -8.52 44.82 8.84
N ALA A 12 -9.37 45.02 7.85
CA ALA A 12 -9.87 43.96 6.99
C ALA A 12 -8.74 43.29 6.20
N LEU A 13 -7.82 44.09 5.64
CA LEU A 13 -6.63 43.57 4.93
C LEU A 13 -5.73 42.76 5.87
N GLY A 14 -5.51 43.23 7.11
CA GLY A 14 -4.74 42.49 8.10
C GLY A 14 -5.33 41.11 8.43
N LEU A 15 -6.65 41.06 8.61
CA LEU A 15 -7.33 39.79 8.89
C LEU A 15 -7.26 38.82 7.69
N ILE A 16 -7.39 39.31 6.46
CA ILE A 16 -7.27 38.50 5.26
C ILE A 16 -5.84 37.92 5.14
N LEU A 17 -4.82 38.75 5.37
CA LEU A 17 -3.42 38.31 5.30
C LEU A 17 -3.12 37.24 6.36
N ILE A 18 -3.56 37.44 7.60
CA ILE A 18 -3.36 36.47 8.68
C ILE A 18 -4.07 35.16 8.37
N SER A 19 -5.32 35.23 7.92
CA SER A 19 -6.09 34.03 7.56
C SER A 19 -5.47 33.25 6.40
N THR A 20 -4.97 33.96 5.39
CA THR A 20 -4.29 33.35 4.24
C THR A 20 -2.99 32.70 4.66
N LEU A 21 -2.17 33.39 5.48
CA LEU A 21 -0.92 32.84 6.00
C LEU A 21 -1.16 31.59 6.84
N MET A 22 -2.19 31.62 7.70
CA MET A 22 -2.58 30.47 8.52
C MET A 22 -3.04 29.29 7.66
N GLY A 23 -3.84 29.55 6.63
CA GLY A 23 -4.30 28.52 5.68
C GLY A 23 -3.14 27.88 4.92
N VAL A 24 -2.19 28.67 4.44
CA VAL A 24 -0.97 28.19 3.77
C VAL A 24 -0.12 27.33 4.72
N LEU A 25 0.05 27.77 5.95
CA LEU A 25 0.83 27.04 6.96
C LEU A 25 0.21 25.69 7.29
N ILE A 26 -1.12 25.64 7.49
CA ILE A 26 -1.85 24.41 7.75
C ILE A 26 -1.74 23.46 6.54
N GLY A 27 -1.94 23.97 5.33
CA GLY A 27 -1.81 23.17 4.10
C GLY A 27 -0.40 22.60 3.89
N PHE A 28 0.63 23.34 4.28
CA PHE A 28 2.01 22.88 4.24
C PHE A 28 2.28 21.73 5.22
N ILE A 29 1.76 21.82 6.44
CA ILE A 29 1.91 20.79 7.47
C ILE A 29 1.19 19.50 7.04
N ASP A 30 -0.01 19.60 6.47
CA ASP A 30 -0.77 18.43 6.00
C ASP A 30 -0.09 17.71 4.84
N THR A 31 0.58 18.44 3.96
CA THR A 31 1.32 17.86 2.82
C THR A 31 2.58 17.10 3.29
N ALA A 32 3.13 17.44 4.45
CA ALA A 32 4.36 16.82 4.98
C ALA A 32 4.13 15.46 5.68
N ARG A 33 2.88 15.07 5.95
CA ARG A 33 2.58 13.80 6.63
C ARG A 33 2.53 12.64 5.64
N THR A 34 3.65 11.95 5.48
CA THR A 34 3.72 10.69 4.75
C THR A 34 3.40 9.55 5.70
N SER A 35 2.41 8.74 5.36
CA SER A 35 2.14 7.48 6.05
C SER A 35 2.65 6.34 5.17
N MET A 36 3.37 5.41 5.79
CA MET A 36 3.88 4.21 5.16
C MET A 36 3.19 3.00 5.77
N TRP A 37 2.89 1.98 4.98
CA TRP A 37 2.48 0.68 5.51
C TRP A 37 3.38 -0.43 4.98
N LEU A 38 3.52 -1.46 5.77
CA LEU A 38 4.17 -2.71 5.40
C LEU A 38 3.12 -3.79 5.35
N GLU A 39 2.98 -4.46 4.22
CA GLU A 39 2.10 -5.61 4.03
C GLU A 39 2.93 -6.89 3.99
N VAL A 40 2.63 -7.84 4.84
CA VAL A 40 3.28 -9.16 4.83
C VAL A 40 2.72 -9.97 3.67
N VAL A 41 3.56 -10.24 2.67
CA VAL A 41 3.15 -10.98 1.45
C VAL A 41 3.48 -12.46 1.52
N SER A 42 4.43 -12.86 2.36
CA SER A 42 4.78 -14.27 2.58
C SER A 42 5.08 -14.57 4.05
N GLY A 43 5.08 -15.86 4.42
CA GLY A 43 5.29 -16.30 5.79
C GLY A 43 3.98 -16.52 6.56
N GLU A 44 4.10 -16.87 7.85
CA GLU A 44 2.95 -17.20 8.71
C GLU A 44 2.01 -16.02 8.98
N MET A 45 2.54 -14.79 8.86
CA MET A 45 1.78 -13.55 9.09
C MET A 45 1.24 -12.93 7.79
N ARG A 46 1.16 -13.70 6.71
CA ARG A 46 0.70 -13.22 5.40
C ARG A 46 -0.65 -12.50 5.49
N GLY A 47 -0.75 -11.35 4.83
CA GLY A 47 -1.94 -10.48 4.80
C GLY A 47 -2.02 -9.49 5.95
N ARG A 48 -1.10 -9.53 6.93
CA ARG A 48 -1.03 -8.48 7.96
C ARG A 48 -0.45 -7.21 7.39
N GLN A 49 -1.02 -6.09 7.82
CA GLN A 49 -0.54 -4.76 7.47
C GLN A 49 -0.14 -4.02 8.75
N PHE A 50 1.01 -3.39 8.69
CA PHE A 50 1.54 -2.55 9.76
C PHE A 50 1.63 -1.12 9.26
N LEU A 51 0.93 -0.21 9.93
CA LEU A 51 0.99 1.22 9.61
C LEU A 51 2.13 1.87 10.38
N ILE A 52 3.03 2.53 9.65
CA ILE A 52 4.18 3.24 10.20
C ILE A 52 3.88 4.74 10.15
N MET A 53 3.76 5.35 11.32
CA MET A 53 3.52 6.78 11.50
C MET A 53 4.70 7.48 12.17
N GLU A 54 5.57 6.72 12.83
CA GLU A 54 6.71 7.27 13.56
C GLU A 54 7.88 7.53 12.62
N THR A 55 8.62 8.58 12.90
CA THR A 55 9.82 8.95 12.14
C THR A 55 10.87 7.83 12.16
N LYS A 56 10.91 7.03 13.23
CA LYS A 56 11.83 5.92 13.40
C LYS A 56 11.08 4.71 13.93
N THR A 57 11.04 3.64 13.17
CA THR A 57 10.34 2.39 13.54
C THR A 57 11.30 1.21 13.49
N ILE A 58 11.34 0.43 14.54
CA ILE A 58 12.14 -0.79 14.64
C ILE A 58 11.31 -1.95 14.09
N VAL A 59 11.92 -2.76 13.23
CA VAL A 59 11.35 -3.99 12.70
C VAL A 59 12.16 -5.16 13.23
N GLY A 60 11.49 -6.14 13.79
CA GLY A 60 12.15 -7.32 14.38
C GLY A 60 11.19 -8.30 15.03
N SER A 61 11.73 -9.29 15.73
CA SER A 61 10.92 -10.28 16.45
C SER A 61 10.59 -9.88 17.89
N ALA A 62 11.14 -8.77 18.40
CA ALA A 62 10.80 -8.28 19.73
C ALA A 62 9.34 -7.80 19.79
N ARG A 63 8.63 -8.07 20.88
CA ARG A 63 7.28 -7.58 21.12
C ARG A 63 7.19 -6.05 21.26
N THR A 64 8.32 -5.43 21.58
CA THR A 64 8.48 -3.96 21.70
C THR A 64 8.83 -3.30 20.36
N ALA A 65 9.06 -4.09 19.29
CA ALA A 65 9.31 -3.54 17.97
C ALA A 65 8.03 -2.94 17.41
N GLY A 66 8.12 -1.79 16.74
CA GLY A 66 6.99 -1.13 16.10
C GLY A 66 6.36 -2.00 15.00
N VAL A 67 7.18 -2.80 14.31
CA VAL A 67 6.73 -3.88 13.42
C VAL A 67 7.27 -5.20 13.97
N CYS A 68 6.37 -5.98 14.55
CA CYS A 68 6.71 -7.21 15.24
C CYS A 68 6.43 -8.43 14.36
N LEU A 69 7.50 -9.15 13.95
CA LEU A 69 7.46 -10.33 13.10
C LEU A 69 7.82 -11.59 13.95
N LEU A 70 6.94 -11.92 14.90
CA LEU A 70 7.19 -12.98 15.89
C LEU A 70 7.29 -14.40 15.34
N SER A 71 6.68 -14.65 14.19
CA SER A 71 6.54 -16.01 13.64
C SER A 71 7.81 -16.53 12.98
N ASP A 72 8.77 -15.66 12.70
CA ASP A 72 10.00 -16.02 12.00
C ASP A 72 11.21 -15.99 12.94
N ARG A 73 11.70 -17.16 13.31
CA ARG A 73 12.87 -17.30 14.20
C ARG A 73 14.19 -16.85 13.56
N SER A 74 14.23 -16.66 12.25
CA SER A 74 15.41 -16.15 11.56
C SER A 74 15.55 -14.63 11.68
N ILE A 75 14.53 -13.95 12.24
CA ILE A 75 14.53 -12.50 12.43
C ILE A 75 15.02 -12.17 13.83
N SER A 76 16.04 -11.32 13.92
CA SER A 76 16.56 -10.83 15.20
C SER A 76 15.54 -9.93 15.90
N GLU A 77 15.66 -9.77 17.23
CA GLU A 77 14.78 -8.91 18.03
C GLU A 77 14.66 -7.48 17.48
N HIS A 78 15.80 -6.89 17.08
CA HIS A 78 15.90 -5.60 16.41
C HIS A 78 16.68 -5.81 15.10
N HIS A 79 16.00 -6.22 14.03
CA HIS A 79 16.67 -6.62 12.79
C HIS A 79 17.06 -5.41 11.95
N LEU A 80 16.14 -4.48 11.77
CA LEU A 80 16.36 -3.25 11.02
C LEU A 80 15.53 -2.08 11.57
N VAL A 81 15.95 -0.88 11.20
CA VAL A 81 15.27 0.37 11.52
C VAL A 81 14.81 1.01 10.22
N ILE A 82 13.56 1.40 10.17
CA ILE A 82 12.99 2.21 9.10
C ILE A 82 12.87 3.64 9.60
N ASN A 83 13.39 4.59 8.82
CA ASN A 83 13.25 6.01 9.09
C ASN A 83 12.42 6.64 7.97
N LEU A 84 11.36 7.34 8.35
CA LEU A 84 10.58 8.18 7.45
C LEU A 84 11.30 9.51 7.25
N VAL A 85 11.58 9.87 6.00
CA VAL A 85 12.30 11.10 5.63
C VAL A 85 11.51 11.81 4.54
N GLY A 86 10.86 12.91 4.89
CA GLY A 86 10.03 13.67 3.95
C GLY A 86 8.91 12.80 3.37
N ALA A 87 8.88 12.65 2.04
CA ALA A 87 7.89 11.86 1.33
C ALA A 87 8.32 10.40 1.08
N GLY A 88 9.44 9.95 1.64
CA GLY A 88 9.99 8.63 1.46
C GLY A 88 10.40 7.97 2.77
N ALA A 89 11.07 6.82 2.67
CA ALA A 89 11.66 6.14 3.81
C ALA A 89 13.00 5.53 3.41
N ASN A 90 13.86 5.34 4.40
CA ASN A 90 15.06 4.53 4.26
C ASN A 90 15.09 3.47 5.36
N PHE A 91 15.84 2.41 5.13
CA PHE A 91 16.09 1.39 6.13
C PHE A 91 17.58 1.21 6.37
N ASN A 92 17.90 0.76 7.58
CA ASN A 92 19.25 0.40 7.98
C ASN A 92 19.18 -0.87 8.84
N CYS A 93 19.91 -1.91 8.47
CA CYS A 93 20.01 -3.13 9.29
C CYS A 93 20.81 -2.85 10.55
N THR A 94 20.26 -3.26 11.69
CA THR A 94 20.92 -3.13 12.99
C THR A 94 21.82 -4.34 13.26
N THR A 95 21.56 -5.44 12.54
CA THR A 95 22.30 -6.69 12.65
C THR A 95 23.20 -6.90 11.45
N GLN A 96 24.14 -7.82 11.56
CA GLN A 96 25.00 -8.25 10.44
C GLN A 96 24.24 -9.10 9.40
N GLN A 97 22.99 -9.44 9.66
CA GLN A 97 22.15 -10.17 8.73
C GLN A 97 21.53 -9.19 7.73
N PRO A 98 21.95 -9.23 6.47
CA PRO A 98 21.38 -8.36 5.45
C PRO A 98 19.98 -8.81 5.06
N VAL A 99 19.22 -7.86 4.56
CA VAL A 99 17.90 -8.12 3.97
C VAL A 99 18.00 -8.14 2.45
N LEU A 100 17.01 -8.68 1.78
CA LEU A 100 16.90 -8.62 0.33
C LEU A 100 15.89 -7.54 -0.05
N LEU A 101 16.36 -6.49 -0.67
CA LEU A 101 15.50 -5.47 -1.29
C LEU A 101 15.29 -5.84 -2.75
N ASN A 102 14.06 -6.16 -3.14
CA ASN A 102 13.72 -6.61 -4.51
C ASN A 102 14.62 -7.76 -5.00
N GLY A 103 15.00 -8.67 -4.09
CA GLY A 103 15.88 -9.80 -4.39
C GLY A 103 17.38 -9.49 -4.33
N VAL A 104 17.79 -8.26 -4.11
CA VAL A 104 19.19 -7.83 -3.99
C VAL A 104 19.54 -7.65 -2.51
N GLN A 105 20.67 -8.22 -2.10
CA GLN A 105 21.15 -8.11 -0.72
C GLN A 105 21.58 -6.67 -0.39
N ALA A 106 21.04 -6.13 0.68
CA ALA A 106 21.33 -4.79 1.16
C ALA A 106 21.31 -4.71 2.67
N SER A 107 22.23 -3.95 3.25
CA SER A 107 22.22 -3.60 4.67
C SER A 107 21.57 -2.25 4.95
N GLN A 108 21.43 -1.41 3.94
CA GLN A 108 20.76 -0.11 3.98
C GLN A 108 20.25 0.25 2.59
N GLY A 109 19.23 1.09 2.53
CA GLY A 109 18.70 1.55 1.25
C GLY A 109 17.49 2.45 1.39
N ASN A 110 17.11 3.07 0.29
CA ASN A 110 15.88 3.84 0.19
C ASN A 110 14.72 2.88 -0.18
N LEU A 111 13.57 3.14 0.39
CA LEU A 111 12.35 2.39 0.13
C LEU A 111 11.43 3.20 -0.77
N SER A 112 10.94 2.55 -1.81
CA SER A 112 9.97 3.09 -2.76
C SER A 112 8.63 2.35 -2.66
N ASN A 113 7.59 2.98 -3.18
CA ASN A 113 6.28 2.35 -3.20
C ASN A 113 6.28 1.08 -4.07
N GLY A 114 5.84 -0.03 -3.49
CA GLY A 114 5.80 -1.34 -4.15
C GLY A 114 7.05 -2.19 -3.94
N ASP A 115 8.11 -1.66 -3.33
CA ASP A 115 9.31 -2.45 -3.02
C ASP A 115 8.97 -3.64 -2.13
N VAL A 116 9.67 -4.74 -2.35
CA VAL A 116 9.57 -5.96 -1.55
C VAL A 116 10.85 -6.13 -0.75
N LEU A 117 10.69 -6.14 0.57
CA LEU A 117 11.78 -6.35 1.52
C LEU A 117 11.64 -7.75 2.14
N ARG A 118 12.62 -8.63 1.91
CA ARG A 118 12.67 -9.95 2.53
C ARG A 118 13.57 -9.91 3.74
N ILE A 119 12.97 -10.19 4.89
CA ILE A 119 13.62 -10.20 6.20
C ILE A 119 13.53 -11.63 6.73
N GLY A 120 14.63 -12.34 6.78
CA GLY A 120 14.61 -13.79 7.07
C GLY A 120 13.81 -14.55 6.01
N ASN A 121 12.78 -15.27 6.46
CA ASN A 121 11.84 -16.00 5.58
C ASN A 121 10.56 -15.22 5.29
N THR A 122 10.42 -14.03 5.85
CA THR A 122 9.23 -13.19 5.71
C THR A 122 9.45 -12.11 4.66
N GLU A 123 8.54 -11.97 3.71
CA GLU A 123 8.54 -10.90 2.72
C GLU A 123 7.47 -9.87 3.07
N VAL A 124 7.87 -8.61 3.05
CA VAL A 124 6.99 -7.46 3.28
C VAL A 124 7.03 -6.52 2.09
N ARG A 125 5.87 -6.09 1.64
CA ARG A 125 5.71 -5.08 0.60
C ARG A 125 5.57 -3.71 1.23
N VAL A 126 6.30 -2.77 0.69
CA VAL A 126 6.28 -1.37 1.10
C VAL A 126 5.18 -0.62 0.35
N GLY A 127 4.35 0.11 1.06
CA GLY A 127 3.37 1.00 0.48
C GLY A 127 3.44 2.38 1.12
N PHE A 128 3.35 3.43 0.30
CA PHE A 128 3.23 4.80 0.77
C PHE A 128 1.85 5.34 0.46
N LYS A 129 1.18 5.87 1.46
CA LYS A 129 -0.02 6.66 1.26
C LYS A 129 0.43 8.09 0.99
N LYS A 130 0.39 8.49 -0.27
CA LYS A 130 0.54 9.90 -0.61
C LYS A 130 -0.59 10.65 0.08
N ALA A 131 -0.28 11.67 0.87
CA ALA A 131 -1.27 12.58 1.40
C ALA A 131 -1.93 13.31 0.21
N GLY A 132 -2.94 12.69 -0.35
CA GLY A 132 -3.85 13.30 -1.30
C GLY A 132 -5.16 13.61 -0.57
N PRO A 133 -5.98 14.55 -1.01
CA PRO A 133 -7.26 14.81 -0.41
C PRO A 133 -8.06 13.50 -0.39
N SER A 134 -8.31 13.00 0.82
CA SER A 134 -9.03 11.76 1.07
C SER A 134 -10.51 11.95 0.78
N ASN A 135 -10.89 11.85 -0.51
CA ASN A 135 -12.30 11.80 -0.91
C ASN A 135 -12.84 10.38 -1.12
N ASN A 136 -12.16 9.36 -0.59
CA ASN A 136 -12.63 7.97 -0.70
C ASN A 136 -12.92 7.34 0.67
N LEU A 137 -13.75 8.03 1.48
CA LEU A 137 -14.21 7.47 2.77
C LEU A 137 -15.30 6.40 2.59
N PHE A 138 -15.84 6.18 1.39
CA PHE A 138 -16.88 5.20 1.11
C PHE A 138 -16.77 4.60 -0.30
N GLN A 139 -15.67 3.96 -0.66
CA GLN A 139 -15.76 2.94 -1.69
C GLN A 139 -15.97 1.59 -1.01
N GLN A 140 -17.23 1.29 -0.78
CA GLN A 140 -17.68 -0.07 -0.52
C GLN A 140 -17.24 -1.00 -1.66
N PRO A 141 -16.68 -2.17 -1.37
CA PRO A 141 -16.54 -3.23 -2.35
C PRO A 141 -17.90 -3.90 -2.52
N ASN A 142 -18.80 -3.31 -3.28
CA ASN A 142 -20.05 -3.97 -3.64
C ASN A 142 -20.59 -3.49 -4.98
N GLN A 143 -19.87 -3.83 -6.07
CA GLN A 143 -20.44 -3.85 -7.42
C GLN A 143 -19.88 -5.04 -8.22
N ALA A 144 -20.04 -6.24 -7.69
CA ALA A 144 -19.88 -7.48 -8.45
C ALA A 144 -21.09 -8.37 -8.23
N ALA A 145 -22.29 -7.86 -8.44
CA ALA A 145 -23.50 -8.67 -8.58
C ALA A 145 -24.68 -7.84 -9.08
N GLN A 146 -24.56 -7.25 -10.28
CA GLN A 146 -25.76 -6.83 -11.03
C GLN A 146 -25.49 -6.92 -12.52
N GLY A 147 -26.16 -7.86 -13.16
CA GLY A 147 -26.55 -7.76 -14.56
C GLY A 147 -25.75 -8.58 -15.56
N GLN A 148 -25.65 -9.90 -15.41
CA GLN A 148 -25.64 -10.76 -16.57
C GLN A 148 -26.99 -11.48 -16.64
N SER A 149 -27.87 -10.93 -17.44
CA SER A 149 -29.06 -11.63 -17.93
C SER A 149 -28.61 -12.89 -18.66
N PRO A 150 -29.30 -14.02 -18.51
CA PRO A 150 -28.95 -15.26 -19.22
C PRO A 150 -29.19 -15.04 -20.72
N GLN A 151 -28.15 -15.11 -21.50
CA GLN A 151 -28.26 -15.24 -22.95
C GLN A 151 -28.97 -16.57 -23.29
N PRO A 152 -29.98 -16.57 -24.15
CA PRO A 152 -30.61 -17.82 -24.58
C PRO A 152 -29.61 -18.67 -25.37
N ARG A 153 -29.48 -19.91 -24.95
CA ARG A 153 -28.71 -20.97 -25.62
C ARG A 153 -29.25 -21.20 -27.03
N PRO A 154 -28.43 -21.20 -28.08
CA PRO A 154 -28.88 -21.59 -29.40
C PRO A 154 -29.31 -23.06 -29.36
N THR A 155 -30.52 -23.30 -29.80
CA THR A 155 -31.14 -24.59 -29.98
C THR A 155 -30.34 -25.38 -31.05
N ALA A 156 -29.76 -26.49 -30.66
CA ALA A 156 -29.14 -27.43 -31.60
C ALA A 156 -30.23 -28.07 -32.43
N THR A 157 -30.27 -27.72 -33.69
CA THR A 157 -31.05 -28.39 -34.72
C THR A 157 -30.43 -29.78 -34.96
N GLN A 158 -31.24 -30.80 -34.67
CA GLN A 158 -30.99 -32.17 -35.09
C GLN A 158 -30.81 -32.24 -36.60
N ALA A 159 -29.76 -32.85 -37.05
CA ALA A 159 -29.67 -33.46 -38.36
C ALA A 159 -29.00 -34.83 -38.23
N SER A 160 -29.87 -35.80 -38.24
CA SER A 160 -29.81 -37.11 -38.90
C SER A 160 -28.47 -37.76 -39.11
N GLN A 161 -28.37 -38.94 -38.50
CA GLN A 161 -27.51 -40.06 -38.91
C GLN A 161 -27.75 -40.47 -40.38
N PRO A 162 -26.78 -41.14 -41.03
CA PRO A 162 -26.93 -42.58 -41.10
C PRO A 162 -25.66 -43.40 -40.83
N ASP A 163 -25.94 -44.58 -40.31
CA ASP A 163 -25.10 -45.76 -40.18
C ASP A 163 -24.29 -46.09 -41.41
N VAL A 164 -23.04 -46.48 -41.25
CA VAL A 164 -22.36 -47.44 -42.09
C VAL A 164 -21.49 -48.36 -41.25
N TRP A 165 -21.96 -49.56 -41.14
CA TRP A 165 -21.22 -50.75 -40.75
C TRP A 165 -20.10 -51.08 -41.77
N GLN A 166 -19.03 -51.66 -41.32
CA GLN A 166 -18.25 -52.75 -41.90
C GLN A 166 -16.79 -52.59 -41.59
N GLN A 167 -16.29 -53.46 -40.93
CA GLN A 167 -15.72 -54.79 -41.13
C GLN A 167 -14.23 -54.75 -40.78
N THR A 168 -13.91 -55.53 -39.78
CA THR A 168 -12.60 -56.18 -39.62
C THR A 168 -12.29 -57.09 -40.80
N PRO A 169 -11.00 -57.34 -41.16
CA PRO A 169 -10.49 -58.64 -40.88
C PRO A 169 -9.08 -58.69 -40.27
N GLN A 170 -8.93 -59.74 -39.49
CA GLN A 170 -7.67 -60.30 -39.03
C GLN A 170 -6.78 -60.75 -40.23
N THR A 171 -5.51 -60.81 -40.00
CA THR A 171 -4.53 -61.87 -40.26
C THR A 171 -3.13 -61.27 -40.27
N ASN A 172 -2.26 -61.72 -39.64
CA ASN A 172 -1.34 -62.80 -39.44
C ASN A 172 -0.21 -62.32 -38.53
#